data_72099c3504365d76e0cfad50cad77e9c
#
_entry.id   72099c3504365d76e0cfad50cad77e9c
#
_cell.length_a   1.000
_cell.length_b   1.000
_cell.length_c   1.000
_cell.angle_alpha   90.00
_cell.angle_beta   90.00
_cell.angle_gamma   90.00
#
_symmetry.space_group_name_H-M   'P 1'
#
loop_
_entity.id
_entity.type
_entity.pdbx_description
1 polymer ?
#
loop_
_entity_poly.entity_id
_entity_poly.type
_entity_poly.pdbx_seq_one_letter_code
_entity_poly.pdbx_strand_id
1 'polypeptide(L)'
;SKDQINMELGTNWYLKGVKVKNGALVQPAKLVFGLADSLPSNVELYENSPVLQIDKGRVNTIKTPSSILKAENIIMACNYEPIANGKLKQRVVGVTLSGSITRVLNQDEVELLGTEPSWGVLSLHSGGATVRLTEDKRISIRNTAEYNNHHLLDDKQLKNRQEIHRQAFNNRFPKLSHVDFEHLYSGVEGVTANKTNIFKKLSNNLYYAGCYNGSGITKGTAFGLAMADYACGKDEGLVHDCLSIEEAKWLPPKPILDLGAWYVTKQRFKGVGKDR
;
A
#
# COMPACT_ATOMS: atom_id res chain seq x y z
N SER A 1 -29.04 -0.86 2.64
CA SER A 1 -29.76 0.40 2.39
C SER A 1 -28.99 1.58 2.99
N LYS A 2 -29.40 2.80 2.67
CA LYS A 2 -28.81 4.02 3.23
C LYS A 2 -29.00 4.06 4.76
N ASP A 3 -30.19 3.71 5.22
CA ASP A 3 -30.52 3.72 6.66
C ASP A 3 -29.68 2.73 7.45
N GLN A 4 -29.45 1.53 6.89
CA GLN A 4 -28.58 0.54 7.49
C GLN A 4 -27.13 1.03 7.56
N ILE A 5 -26.62 1.68 6.50
CA ILE A 5 -25.27 2.22 6.49
C ILE A 5 -25.15 3.33 7.55
N ASN A 6 -26.15 4.21 7.64
CA ASN A 6 -26.14 5.26 8.66
C ASN A 6 -26.17 4.68 10.09
N MET A 7 -26.95 3.66 10.32
CA MET A 7 -27.00 2.96 11.61
C MET A 7 -25.65 2.30 11.94
N GLU A 8 -25.01 1.65 10.98
CA GLU A 8 -23.74 0.94 11.20
C GLU A 8 -22.54 1.90 11.31
N LEU A 9 -22.47 2.96 10.50
CA LEU A 9 -21.29 3.83 10.37
C LEU A 9 -21.43 5.21 10.99
N GLY A 10 -22.66 5.63 11.38
CA GLY A 10 -22.94 6.97 11.94
C GLY A 10 -22.84 8.11 10.92
N THR A 11 -23.02 7.82 9.64
CA THR A 11 -22.94 8.82 8.58
C THR A 11 -24.02 8.65 7.51
N ASN A 12 -24.61 9.77 7.10
CA ASN A 12 -25.59 9.83 6.00
C ASN A 12 -24.95 10.03 4.62
N TRP A 13 -23.63 9.99 4.54
CA TRP A 13 -22.88 10.27 3.32
C TRP A 13 -23.10 9.24 2.21
N TYR A 14 -23.08 7.96 2.57
CA TYR A 14 -23.13 6.87 1.62
C TYR A 14 -24.56 6.52 1.23
N LEU A 15 -24.82 6.40 -0.07
CA LEU A 15 -26.14 6.07 -0.60
C LEU A 15 -26.41 4.56 -0.61
N LYS A 16 -25.41 3.77 -1.01
CA LYS A 16 -25.43 2.31 -1.10
C LYS A 16 -24.04 1.76 -0.86
N GLY A 17 -23.97 0.52 -0.43
CA GLY A 17 -22.71 -0.20 -0.24
C GLY A 17 -22.91 -1.71 -0.25
N VAL A 18 -21.81 -2.44 -0.39
CA VAL A 18 -21.73 -3.89 -0.21
C VAL A 18 -20.90 -4.14 1.05
N LYS A 19 -21.48 -4.86 2.01
CA LYS A 19 -20.77 -5.26 3.25
C LYS A 19 -20.11 -6.62 3.03
N VAL A 20 -18.79 -6.66 3.21
CA VAL A 20 -18.00 -7.90 3.17
C VAL A 20 -17.90 -8.43 4.60
N LYS A 21 -18.56 -9.55 4.89
CA LYS A 21 -18.65 -10.10 6.25
C LYS A 21 -17.35 -10.74 6.75
N ASN A 22 -16.55 -11.29 5.83
CA ASN A 22 -15.30 -12.00 6.16
C ASN A 22 -14.05 -11.14 5.94
N GLY A 23 -14.20 -9.81 5.95
CA GLY A 23 -13.10 -8.88 5.90
C GLY A 23 -12.50 -8.66 7.30
N ALA A 24 -11.22 -8.32 7.34
CA ALA A 24 -10.55 -7.91 8.56
C ALA A 24 -9.88 -6.54 8.35
N LEU A 25 -9.88 -5.71 9.40
CA LEU A 25 -9.06 -4.53 9.50
C LEU A 25 -7.78 -4.88 10.25
N VAL A 26 -6.66 -4.50 9.69
CA VAL A 26 -5.36 -4.65 10.34
C VAL A 26 -4.67 -3.29 10.43
N GLN A 27 -3.92 -3.08 11.50
CA GLN A 27 -3.01 -1.96 11.59
C GLN A 27 -1.68 -2.40 10.94
N PRO A 28 -1.31 -1.83 9.77
CA PRO A 28 -0.18 -2.37 8.98
C PRO A 28 1.16 -2.36 9.71
N ALA A 29 1.44 -1.31 10.48
CA ALA A 29 2.69 -1.23 11.23
C ALA A 29 2.75 -2.28 12.35
N LYS A 30 1.66 -2.45 13.13
CA LYS A 30 1.60 -3.49 14.16
C LYS A 30 1.77 -4.89 13.57
N LEU A 31 1.21 -5.14 12.38
CA LEU A 31 1.38 -6.41 11.68
C LEU A 31 2.85 -6.65 11.33
N VAL A 32 3.52 -5.66 10.73
CA VAL A 32 4.92 -5.80 10.31
C VAL A 32 5.84 -5.94 11.51
N PHE A 33 5.66 -5.15 12.57
CA PHE A 33 6.44 -5.28 13.81
C PHE A 33 6.21 -6.63 14.49
N GLY A 34 4.94 -7.08 14.58
CA GLY A 34 4.65 -8.40 15.16
C GLY A 34 5.25 -9.56 14.35
N LEU A 35 5.33 -9.44 13.02
CA LEU A 35 6.05 -10.41 12.20
C LEU A 35 7.56 -10.37 12.47
N ALA A 36 8.15 -9.20 12.61
CA ALA A 36 9.56 -9.06 12.93
C ALA A 36 9.89 -9.64 14.31
N ASP A 37 9.06 -9.35 15.32
CA ASP A 37 9.21 -9.86 16.69
C ASP A 37 9.03 -11.39 16.79
N SER A 38 8.30 -11.98 15.83
CA SER A 38 8.03 -13.42 15.77
C SER A 38 8.99 -14.21 14.88
N LEU A 39 10.06 -13.59 14.39
CA LEU A 39 11.05 -14.30 13.57
C LEU A 39 11.69 -15.45 14.35
N PRO A 40 11.86 -16.64 13.74
CA PRO A 40 12.53 -17.76 14.36
C PRO A 40 14.03 -17.48 14.56
N SER A 41 14.65 -18.17 15.50
CA SER A 41 16.05 -17.93 15.91
C SER A 41 17.12 -18.12 14.84
N ASN A 42 16.75 -18.80 13.75
CA ASN A 42 17.63 -18.99 12.58
C ASN A 42 17.50 -17.85 11.54
N VAL A 43 16.70 -16.83 11.80
CA VAL A 43 16.53 -15.65 10.94
C VAL A 43 17.12 -14.44 11.63
N GLU A 44 18.05 -13.78 10.94
CA GLU A 44 18.68 -12.54 11.41
C GLU A 44 18.07 -11.34 10.67
N LEU A 45 17.62 -10.35 11.43
CA LEU A 45 17.07 -9.10 10.89
C LEU A 45 18.11 -7.98 11.00
N TYR A 46 18.48 -7.40 9.87
CA TYR A 46 19.39 -6.25 9.77
C TYR A 46 18.62 -5.00 9.36
N GLU A 47 18.27 -4.17 10.31
CA GLU A 47 17.67 -2.86 10.06
C GLU A 47 18.74 -1.82 9.67
N ASN A 48 18.30 -0.70 9.10
CA ASN A 48 19.18 0.41 8.68
C ASN A 48 20.36 -0.02 7.78
N SER A 49 20.16 -1.11 7.04
CA SER A 49 21.18 -1.76 6.21
C SER A 49 20.75 -1.77 4.73
N PRO A 50 20.71 -0.59 4.07
CA PRO A 50 20.28 -0.51 2.68
C PRO A 50 21.23 -1.29 1.78
N VAL A 51 20.66 -2.08 0.86
CA VAL A 51 21.42 -2.79 -0.16
C VAL A 51 21.81 -1.83 -1.27
N LEU A 52 23.11 -1.60 -1.45
CA LEU A 52 23.65 -0.70 -2.46
C LEU A 52 23.89 -1.41 -3.80
N GLN A 53 24.28 -2.67 -3.76
CA GLN A 53 24.63 -3.45 -4.95
C GLN A 53 24.42 -4.94 -4.70
N ILE A 54 24.02 -5.64 -5.76
CA ILE A 54 23.96 -7.10 -5.80
C ILE A 54 24.82 -7.56 -6.98
N ASP A 55 25.92 -8.24 -6.70
CA ASP A 55 26.76 -8.89 -7.70
C ASP A 55 26.29 -10.34 -7.82
N LYS A 56 25.82 -10.71 -9.01
CA LYS A 56 25.21 -12.01 -9.30
C LYS A 56 26.29 -13.06 -9.58
N GLY A 57 26.11 -14.25 -9.02
CA GLY A 57 27.00 -15.39 -9.23
C GLY A 57 26.33 -16.68 -8.79
N ARG A 58 27.09 -17.79 -8.71
CA ARG A 58 26.63 -19.01 -8.06
C ARG A 58 26.30 -18.74 -6.59
N VAL A 59 27.13 -17.96 -5.93
CA VAL A 59 26.88 -17.31 -4.66
C VAL A 59 26.82 -15.81 -4.93
N ASN A 60 25.71 -15.17 -4.60
CA ASN A 60 25.54 -13.74 -4.80
C ASN A 60 26.28 -12.96 -3.71
N THR A 61 26.78 -11.78 -4.06
CA THR A 61 27.39 -10.85 -3.12
C THR A 61 26.49 -9.62 -2.98
N ILE A 62 26.11 -9.29 -1.74
CA ILE A 62 25.24 -8.16 -1.40
C ILE A 62 26.10 -7.14 -0.66
N LYS A 63 26.17 -5.90 -1.17
CA LYS A 63 26.92 -4.80 -0.53
C LYS A 63 25.97 -3.85 0.17
N THR A 64 26.28 -3.55 1.43
CA THR A 64 25.68 -2.50 2.23
C THR A 64 26.72 -1.42 2.53
N PRO A 65 26.39 -0.29 3.16
CA PRO A 65 27.38 0.73 3.53
C PRO A 65 28.49 0.22 4.45
N SER A 66 28.18 -0.78 5.29
CA SER A 66 29.07 -1.25 6.35
C SER A 66 29.56 -2.69 6.19
N SER A 67 28.96 -3.48 5.28
CA SER A 67 29.21 -4.92 5.22
C SER A 67 29.02 -5.51 3.85
N ILE A 68 29.56 -6.71 3.68
CA ILE A 68 29.35 -7.55 2.50
C ILE A 68 28.79 -8.89 2.97
N LEU A 69 27.63 -9.26 2.41
CA LEU A 69 27.01 -10.56 2.67
C LEU A 69 27.12 -11.44 1.43
N LYS A 70 27.14 -12.74 1.66
CA LYS A 70 27.09 -13.75 0.60
C LYS A 70 25.87 -14.63 0.82
N ALA A 71 25.11 -14.88 -0.25
CA ALA A 71 23.91 -15.70 -0.22
C ALA A 71 23.78 -16.52 -1.50
N GLU A 72 23.39 -17.78 -1.39
CA GLU A 72 23.07 -18.61 -2.54
C GLU A 72 21.81 -18.11 -3.23
N ASN A 73 20.75 -17.84 -2.47
CA ASN A 73 19.50 -17.30 -2.98
C ASN A 73 19.21 -15.91 -2.42
N ILE A 74 18.65 -15.03 -3.23
CA ILE A 74 18.17 -13.71 -2.83
C ILE A 74 16.70 -13.58 -3.23
N ILE A 75 15.86 -13.19 -2.28
CA ILE A 75 14.47 -12.79 -2.51
C ILE A 75 14.35 -11.28 -2.33
N MET A 76 14.03 -10.58 -3.40
CA MET A 76 13.79 -9.14 -3.38
C MET A 76 12.31 -8.89 -3.15
N ALA A 77 11.96 -8.36 -1.97
CA ALA A 77 10.60 -8.01 -1.57
C ALA A 77 10.40 -6.49 -1.40
N CYS A 78 11.17 -5.68 -2.11
CA CYS A 78 11.25 -4.24 -1.97
C CYS A 78 10.19 -3.45 -2.78
N ASN A 79 9.08 -4.10 -3.13
CA ASN A 79 7.91 -3.54 -3.80
C ASN A 79 8.25 -2.80 -5.11
N TYR A 80 8.21 -1.46 -5.14
CA TYR A 80 8.49 -0.63 -6.31
C TYR A 80 9.95 -0.21 -6.43
N GLU A 81 10.71 -0.35 -5.35
CA GLU A 81 12.12 0.02 -5.34
C GLU A 81 12.87 -0.75 -6.41
N PRO A 82 13.36 -0.10 -7.46
CA PRO A 82 14.12 -0.77 -8.48
C PRO A 82 15.58 -0.91 -8.02
N ILE A 83 15.86 -1.72 -7.01
CA ILE A 83 17.18 -2.37 -6.96
C ILE A 83 17.33 -3.19 -8.24
N ALA A 84 16.38 -3.13 -9.06
CA ALA A 84 16.24 -3.75 -10.33
C ALA A 84 17.17 -3.11 -11.33
N ASN A 85 18.42 -3.43 -11.22
CA ASN A 85 19.27 -3.35 -12.37
C ASN A 85 18.66 -4.18 -13.52
N GLY A 86 18.03 -3.52 -14.46
CA GLY A 86 17.74 -4.00 -15.78
C GLY A 86 16.33 -4.54 -16.01
N LYS A 87 15.91 -5.68 -15.46
CA LYS A 87 14.72 -6.41 -15.95
C LYS A 87 13.36 -5.87 -15.48
N LEU A 88 13.31 -5.10 -14.39
CA LEU A 88 12.09 -4.44 -13.90
C LEU A 88 12.05 -2.94 -14.22
N LYS A 89 13.16 -2.41 -14.71
CA LYS A 89 13.22 -1.03 -15.20
C LYS A 89 12.16 -0.83 -16.29
N GLN A 90 11.42 0.26 -16.21
CA GLN A 90 10.34 0.56 -17.16
C GLN A 90 9.13 -0.41 -17.09
N ARG A 91 8.86 -1.00 -15.94
CA ARG A 91 7.65 -1.81 -15.71
C ARG A 91 6.81 -1.33 -14.54
N VAL A 92 7.39 -0.50 -13.69
CA VAL A 92 6.82 -0.10 -12.40
C VAL A 92 6.85 1.41 -12.25
N VAL A 93 5.78 1.94 -11.68
CA VAL A 93 5.65 3.35 -11.27
C VAL A 93 5.31 3.39 -9.78
N GLY A 94 5.99 4.25 -9.03
CA GLY A 94 5.59 4.59 -7.67
C GLY A 94 4.54 5.70 -7.69
N VAL A 95 3.37 5.45 -7.13
CA VAL A 95 2.31 6.44 -6.91
C VAL A 95 2.27 6.81 -5.46
N THR A 96 2.40 8.09 -5.15
CA THR A 96 2.39 8.60 -3.78
C THR A 96 0.97 8.85 -3.32
N LEU A 97 0.62 8.29 -2.18
CA LEU A 97 -0.66 8.44 -1.51
C LEU A 97 -0.46 9.22 -0.22
N SER A 98 -1.45 10.00 0.19
CA SER A 98 -1.44 10.61 1.52
C SER A 98 -2.77 10.49 2.22
N GLY A 99 -2.74 10.53 3.54
CA GLY A 99 -3.90 10.46 4.41
C GLY A 99 -3.66 11.18 5.72
N SER A 100 -4.74 11.35 6.46
CA SER A 100 -4.76 11.92 7.80
C SER A 100 -5.46 10.96 8.75
N ILE A 101 -5.04 11.00 10.02
CA ILE A 101 -5.63 10.21 11.10
C ILE A 101 -5.98 11.19 12.23
N THR A 102 -7.20 11.10 12.75
CA THR A 102 -7.62 11.91 13.89
C THR A 102 -6.85 11.55 15.16
N ARG A 103 -6.88 12.42 16.15
CA ARG A 103 -6.67 11.99 17.54
C ARG A 103 -7.67 10.88 17.91
N VAL A 104 -7.42 10.20 19.02
CA VAL A 104 -8.42 9.30 19.61
C VAL A 104 -9.68 10.07 19.90
N LEU A 105 -10.83 9.54 19.50
CA LEU A 105 -12.14 10.10 19.80
C LEU A 105 -12.46 9.87 21.28
N ASN A 106 -13.07 10.88 21.92
CA ASN A 106 -13.61 10.71 23.25
C ASN A 106 -14.97 9.95 23.23
N GLN A 107 -15.52 9.64 24.39
CA GLN A 107 -16.75 8.83 24.49
C GLN A 107 -17.94 9.50 23.79
N ASP A 108 -18.16 10.81 23.98
CA ASP A 108 -19.25 11.54 23.35
C ASP A 108 -19.14 11.56 21.83
N GLU A 109 -17.91 11.64 21.32
CA GLU A 109 -17.62 11.62 19.88
C GLU A 109 -17.84 10.20 19.28
N VAL A 110 -17.50 9.15 20.03
CA VAL A 110 -17.75 7.77 19.63
C VAL A 110 -19.25 7.49 19.56
N GLU A 111 -20.06 8.05 20.47
CA GLU A 111 -21.52 7.89 20.48
C GLU A 111 -22.20 8.55 19.27
N LEU A 112 -21.53 9.49 18.59
CA LEU A 112 -22.00 10.06 17.33
C LEU A 112 -21.78 9.14 16.12
N LEU A 113 -20.98 8.09 16.28
CA LEU A 113 -20.75 7.09 15.26
C LEU A 113 -21.82 5.98 15.34
N GLY A 114 -21.83 5.10 14.35
CA GLY A 114 -22.78 4.00 14.29
C GLY A 114 -22.41 2.83 15.22
N THR A 115 -23.14 1.74 15.05
CA THR A 115 -23.06 0.58 15.95
C THR A 115 -21.84 -0.32 15.71
N GLU A 116 -21.14 -0.18 14.56
CA GLU A 116 -19.96 -1.00 14.28
C GLU A 116 -18.74 -0.47 15.05
N PRO A 117 -18.07 -1.32 15.84
CA PRO A 117 -16.97 -0.90 16.70
C PRO A 117 -15.70 -0.51 15.93
N SER A 118 -15.52 -1.07 14.74
CA SER A 118 -14.48 -0.73 13.77
C SER A 118 -14.93 -1.11 12.36
N TRP A 119 -14.55 -0.33 11.38
CA TRP A 119 -14.96 -0.56 9.99
C TRP A 119 -14.03 0.14 8.99
N GLY A 120 -14.09 -0.32 7.74
CA GLY A 120 -13.41 0.32 6.62
C GLY A 120 -14.32 0.47 5.42
N VAL A 121 -14.32 1.64 4.80
CA VAL A 121 -15.05 1.93 3.58
C VAL A 121 -14.07 2.21 2.45
N LEU A 122 -14.25 1.53 1.34
CA LEU A 122 -13.58 1.80 0.08
C LEU A 122 -14.60 2.34 -0.91
N SER A 123 -14.31 3.49 -1.51
CA SER A 123 -15.11 3.98 -2.64
C SER A 123 -15.03 3.02 -3.82
N LEU A 124 -16.13 2.88 -4.55
CA LEU A 124 -16.15 2.17 -5.85
C LEU A 124 -15.41 2.97 -6.92
N HIS A 125 -15.29 4.29 -6.77
CA HIS A 125 -14.50 5.11 -7.67
C HIS A 125 -13.02 5.10 -7.25
N SER A 126 -12.13 4.85 -8.19
CA SER A 126 -10.68 4.71 -7.91
C SER A 126 -10.02 5.95 -7.28
N GLY A 127 -10.60 7.13 -7.47
CA GLY A 127 -10.18 8.40 -6.85
C GLY A 127 -10.93 8.77 -5.57
N GLY A 128 -11.91 7.96 -5.17
CA GLY A 128 -12.72 8.23 -3.99
C GLY A 128 -11.99 7.94 -2.68
N ALA A 129 -12.56 8.44 -1.59
CA ALA A 129 -11.94 8.31 -0.28
C ALA A 129 -11.97 6.88 0.26
N THR A 130 -10.89 6.50 0.91
CA THR A 130 -10.83 5.36 1.82
C THR A 130 -10.94 5.88 3.23
N VAL A 131 -11.91 5.39 3.99
CA VAL A 131 -12.16 5.83 5.37
C VAL A 131 -12.18 4.62 6.29
N ARG A 132 -11.59 4.73 7.47
CA ARG A 132 -11.58 3.65 8.47
C ARG A 132 -11.82 4.22 9.85
N LEU A 133 -12.68 3.56 10.62
CA LEU A 133 -12.72 3.67 12.07
C LEU A 133 -11.86 2.55 12.63
N THR A 134 -10.80 2.91 13.31
CA THR A 134 -9.86 1.95 13.92
C THR A 134 -10.38 1.43 15.26
N GLU A 135 -9.84 0.32 15.74
CA GLU A 135 -10.21 -0.28 17.02
C GLU A 135 -9.94 0.69 18.19
N ASP A 136 -8.84 1.44 18.13
CA ASP A 136 -8.46 2.48 19.10
C ASP A 136 -9.22 3.81 18.89
N LYS A 137 -10.34 3.78 18.17
CA LYS A 137 -11.26 4.91 18.00
C LYS A 137 -10.63 6.15 17.35
N ARG A 138 -9.90 5.93 16.27
CA ARG A 138 -9.42 6.98 15.38
C ARG A 138 -10.10 6.86 14.02
N ILE A 139 -10.34 7.96 13.35
CA ILE A 139 -10.80 7.94 11.96
C ILE A 139 -9.62 8.27 11.06
N SER A 140 -9.31 7.33 10.18
CA SER A 140 -8.32 7.52 9.11
C SER A 140 -9.02 7.84 7.80
N ILE A 141 -8.56 8.85 7.09
CA ILE A 141 -9.06 9.22 5.77
C ILE A 141 -7.91 9.38 4.78
N ARG A 142 -8.06 8.77 3.61
CA ARG A 142 -7.11 8.83 2.50
C ARG A 142 -7.87 9.05 1.19
N ASN A 143 -7.62 10.17 0.51
CA ASN A 143 -8.31 10.53 -0.73
C ASN A 143 -7.40 11.28 -1.72
N THR A 144 -6.09 11.15 -1.57
CA THR A 144 -5.11 11.72 -2.49
C THR A 144 -4.23 10.62 -3.08
N ALA A 145 -3.87 10.79 -4.34
CA ALA A 145 -2.90 9.98 -5.04
C ALA A 145 -2.24 10.86 -6.10
N GLU A 146 -0.92 10.82 -6.20
CA GLU A 146 -0.19 11.66 -7.13
C GLU A 146 1.11 11.00 -7.60
N TYR A 147 1.58 11.40 -8.77
CA TYR A 147 2.92 11.06 -9.21
C TYR A 147 3.89 12.09 -8.65
N ASN A 148 4.72 11.66 -7.71
CA ASN A 148 5.75 12.48 -7.05
C ASN A 148 7.16 11.89 -7.28
N ASN A 149 7.43 11.47 -8.50
CA ASN A 149 8.71 10.89 -8.91
C ASN A 149 9.21 9.78 -7.96
N HIS A 150 8.29 8.94 -7.47
CA HIS A 150 8.54 7.83 -6.51
C HIS A 150 8.97 8.27 -5.10
N HIS A 151 8.81 9.55 -4.74
CA HIS A 151 9.18 10.06 -3.42
C HIS A 151 7.97 10.21 -2.49
N LEU A 152 8.21 10.16 -1.20
CA LEU A 152 7.26 10.58 -0.18
C LEU A 152 6.99 12.08 -0.29
N LEU A 153 5.89 12.54 0.28
CA LEU A 153 5.62 13.96 0.43
C LEU A 153 6.41 14.51 1.63
N ASP A 154 6.97 15.71 1.46
CA ASP A 154 7.53 16.45 2.57
C ASP A 154 6.44 17.08 3.46
N ASP A 155 6.83 17.66 4.60
CA ASP A 155 5.90 18.24 5.59
C ASP A 155 5.03 19.35 4.99
N LYS A 156 5.59 20.18 4.10
CA LYS A 156 4.84 21.26 3.44
C LYS A 156 3.81 20.69 2.47
N GLN A 157 4.20 19.69 1.70
CA GLN A 157 3.30 18.99 0.78
C GLN A 157 2.17 18.28 1.56
N LEU A 158 2.50 17.60 2.67
CA LEU A 158 1.52 16.94 3.53
C LEU A 158 0.51 17.94 4.10
N LYS A 159 0.96 19.08 4.64
CA LYS A 159 0.07 20.13 5.13
C LYS A 159 -0.88 20.64 4.04
N ASN A 160 -0.40 20.80 2.81
CA ASN A 160 -1.26 21.20 1.68
C ASN A 160 -2.31 20.13 1.33
N ARG A 161 -2.05 18.84 1.60
CA ARG A 161 -3.00 17.74 1.37
C ARG A 161 -3.99 17.58 2.52
N GLN A 162 -3.63 18.04 3.72
CA GLN A 162 -4.49 17.99 4.90
C GLN A 162 -5.85 18.66 4.67
N GLU A 163 -5.89 19.78 3.94
CA GLU A 163 -7.14 20.48 3.64
C GLU A 163 -8.10 19.60 2.82
N ILE A 164 -7.58 18.86 1.85
CA ILE A 164 -8.38 17.93 1.04
C ILE A 164 -8.93 16.79 1.93
N HIS A 165 -8.11 16.29 2.86
CA HIS A 165 -8.55 15.27 3.81
C HIS A 165 -9.59 15.83 4.78
N ARG A 166 -9.40 17.08 5.25
CA ARG A 166 -10.32 17.79 6.15
C ARG A 166 -11.70 17.98 5.53
N GLN A 167 -11.75 18.44 4.30
CA GLN A 167 -13.01 18.60 3.58
C GLN A 167 -13.75 17.26 3.44
N ALA A 168 -13.05 16.20 3.06
CA ALA A 168 -13.63 14.88 2.94
C ALA A 168 -14.12 14.31 4.27
N PHE A 169 -13.41 14.58 5.37
CA PHE A 169 -13.80 14.22 6.72
C PHE A 169 -15.06 14.96 7.17
N ASN A 170 -15.08 16.28 7.05
CA ASN A 170 -16.20 17.12 7.46
C ASN A 170 -17.48 16.78 6.68
N ASN A 171 -17.35 16.46 5.39
CA ASN A 171 -18.49 16.05 4.57
C ASN A 171 -19.14 14.75 5.08
N ARG A 172 -18.32 13.82 5.60
CA ARG A 172 -18.80 12.51 6.09
C ARG A 172 -19.25 12.55 7.54
N PHE A 173 -18.56 13.36 8.35
CA PHE A 173 -18.78 13.46 9.79
C PHE A 173 -18.93 14.92 10.23
N PRO A 174 -19.99 15.62 9.81
CA PRO A 174 -20.14 17.06 10.12
C PRO A 174 -20.20 17.35 11.63
N LYS A 175 -20.72 16.41 12.43
CA LYS A 175 -20.77 16.56 13.90
C LYS A 175 -19.38 16.40 14.56
N LEU A 176 -18.40 15.84 13.85
CA LEU A 176 -17.03 15.64 14.31
C LEU A 176 -16.04 16.63 13.66
N SER A 177 -16.53 17.69 13.00
CA SER A 177 -15.68 18.65 12.27
C SER A 177 -14.65 19.36 13.15
N HIS A 178 -14.88 19.40 14.48
CA HIS A 178 -13.98 19.93 15.50
C HIS A 178 -12.84 18.99 15.88
N VAL A 179 -12.88 17.72 15.48
CA VAL A 179 -11.86 16.72 15.82
C VAL A 179 -10.62 16.96 14.99
N ASP A 180 -9.47 17.14 15.63
CA ASP A 180 -8.20 17.38 14.95
C ASP A 180 -7.59 16.15 14.35
N PHE A 181 -6.85 16.33 13.27
CA PHE A 181 -5.92 15.32 12.77
C PHE A 181 -4.61 15.39 13.58
N GLU A 182 -4.28 14.27 14.21
CA GLU A 182 -3.03 14.12 14.97
C GLU A 182 -1.88 13.69 14.09
N HIS A 183 -2.16 12.87 13.08
CA HIS A 183 -1.13 12.35 12.19
C HIS A 183 -1.45 12.62 10.72
N LEU A 184 -0.41 13.00 10.01
CA LEU A 184 -0.37 13.09 8.56
C LEU A 184 0.67 12.10 8.04
N TYR A 185 0.35 11.40 6.98
CA TYR A 185 1.29 10.43 6.41
C TYR A 185 1.24 10.40 4.90
N SER A 186 2.33 9.98 4.29
CA SER A 186 2.38 9.56 2.89
C SER A 186 3.05 8.20 2.76
N GLY A 187 2.73 7.53 1.68
CA GLY A 187 3.33 6.24 1.32
C GLY A 187 3.38 6.11 -0.20
N VAL A 188 4.32 5.32 -0.69
CA VAL A 188 4.41 5.06 -2.14
C VAL A 188 3.97 3.63 -2.41
N GLU A 189 2.99 3.48 -3.29
CA GLU A 189 2.58 2.16 -3.80
C GLU A 189 3.22 1.89 -5.16
N GLY A 190 3.74 0.68 -5.35
CA GLY A 190 4.19 0.20 -6.65
C GLY A 190 3.02 -0.23 -7.50
N VAL A 191 2.90 0.38 -8.69
CA VAL A 191 1.86 0.05 -9.66
C VAL A 191 2.45 -0.30 -11.01
N THR A 192 1.75 -1.14 -11.77
CA THR A 192 2.07 -1.49 -13.15
C THR A 192 0.98 -0.97 -14.08
N ALA A 193 1.29 -0.78 -15.36
CA ALA A 193 0.36 -0.21 -16.33
C ALA A 193 -0.91 -1.05 -16.51
N ASN A 194 -0.80 -2.36 -16.48
CA ASN A 194 -1.91 -3.31 -16.60
C ASN A 194 -2.42 -3.83 -15.26
N LYS A 195 -2.03 -3.20 -14.14
CA LYS A 195 -2.43 -3.56 -12.76
C LYS A 195 -2.11 -5.01 -12.37
N THR A 196 -1.19 -5.64 -13.07
CA THR A 196 -0.68 -6.95 -12.71
C THR A 196 0.37 -6.86 -11.60
N ASN A 197 0.53 -7.93 -10.83
CA ASN A 197 1.60 -8.04 -9.84
C ASN A 197 2.84 -8.66 -10.50
N ILE A 198 4.00 -8.48 -9.88
CA ILE A 198 5.23 -9.08 -10.38
C ILE A 198 5.67 -10.17 -9.42
N PHE A 199 5.73 -11.40 -9.94
CA PHE A 199 6.24 -12.57 -9.25
C PHE A 199 7.12 -13.34 -10.24
N LYS A 200 8.43 -13.31 -10.05
CA LYS A 200 9.31 -13.94 -11.02
C LYS A 200 10.73 -14.21 -10.51
N LYS A 201 11.38 -15.14 -11.18
CA LYS A 201 12.81 -15.38 -11.08
C LYS A 201 13.55 -14.46 -12.05
N LEU A 202 14.45 -13.62 -11.54
CA LEU A 202 15.23 -12.65 -12.33
C LEU A 202 16.52 -13.25 -12.89
N SER A 203 17.08 -14.24 -12.18
CA SER A 203 18.20 -15.07 -12.59
C SER A 203 18.14 -16.40 -11.82
N ASN A 204 19.09 -17.31 -11.99
CA ASN A 204 19.03 -18.65 -11.41
C ASN A 204 18.76 -18.70 -9.91
N ASN A 205 19.15 -17.68 -9.17
CA ASN A 205 19.05 -17.63 -7.71
C ASN A 205 18.68 -16.21 -7.19
N LEU A 206 18.06 -15.40 -8.02
CA LEU A 206 17.54 -14.09 -7.67
C LEU A 206 16.06 -14.02 -8.01
N TYR A 207 15.23 -13.82 -7.02
CA TYR A 207 13.78 -13.81 -7.10
C TYR A 207 13.23 -12.41 -6.76
N TYR A 208 12.04 -12.14 -7.25
CA TYR A 208 11.37 -10.87 -6.97
C TYR A 208 9.85 -11.05 -6.83
N ALA A 209 9.28 -10.42 -5.78
CA ALA A 209 7.86 -10.27 -5.59
C ALA A 209 7.52 -8.84 -5.19
N GLY A 210 6.53 -8.23 -5.86
CA GLY A 210 6.15 -6.83 -5.57
C GLY A 210 5.10 -6.26 -6.50
N CYS A 211 4.92 -4.94 -6.42
CA CYS A 211 3.97 -4.18 -7.22
C CYS A 211 2.53 -4.65 -7.01
N TYR A 212 2.06 -4.56 -5.77
CA TYR A 212 0.76 -5.11 -5.37
C TYR A 212 -0.44 -4.23 -5.73
N ASN A 213 -0.24 -3.09 -6.41
CA ASN A 213 -1.30 -2.22 -6.94
C ASN A 213 -2.36 -1.86 -5.87
N GLY A 214 -1.92 -1.49 -4.67
CA GLY A 214 -2.77 -1.07 -3.55
C GLY A 214 -3.24 -2.18 -2.60
N SER A 215 -2.94 -3.45 -2.87
CA SER A 215 -3.38 -4.61 -2.05
C SER A 215 -2.21 -5.30 -1.34
N GLY A 216 -1.25 -4.51 -0.80
CA GLY A 216 0.03 -5.00 -0.31
C GLY A 216 -0.06 -5.99 0.86
N ILE A 217 -0.99 -5.84 1.79
CA ILE A 217 -1.07 -6.72 2.98
C ILE A 217 -1.41 -8.16 2.55
N THR A 218 -2.54 -8.36 1.89
CA THR A 218 -2.99 -9.70 1.50
C THR A 218 -2.11 -10.34 0.45
N LYS A 219 -1.79 -9.59 -0.61
CA LYS A 219 -0.94 -10.09 -1.69
C LYS A 219 0.51 -10.29 -1.26
N GLY A 220 1.05 -9.41 -0.43
CA GLY A 220 2.39 -9.56 0.11
C GLY A 220 2.54 -10.82 0.95
N THR A 221 1.53 -11.17 1.76
CA THR A 221 1.49 -12.41 2.53
C THR A 221 1.45 -13.64 1.60
N ALA A 222 0.52 -13.67 0.65
CA ALA A 222 0.38 -14.80 -0.28
C ALA A 222 1.64 -14.98 -1.16
N PHE A 223 2.18 -13.86 -1.68
CA PHE A 223 3.38 -13.89 -2.52
C PHE A 223 4.63 -14.25 -1.71
N GLY A 224 4.70 -13.85 -0.45
CA GLY A 224 5.78 -14.24 0.45
C GLY A 224 5.83 -15.75 0.66
N LEU A 225 4.69 -16.37 0.93
CA LEU A 225 4.56 -17.82 1.05
C LEU A 225 4.93 -18.54 -0.27
N ALA A 226 4.34 -18.11 -1.38
CA ALA A 226 4.65 -18.68 -2.69
C ALA A 226 6.14 -18.51 -3.07
N MET A 227 6.74 -17.36 -2.74
CA MET A 227 8.14 -17.11 -3.07
C MET A 227 9.10 -17.96 -2.26
N ALA A 228 8.80 -18.22 -0.99
CA ALA A 228 9.56 -19.16 -0.16
C ALA A 228 9.52 -20.57 -0.74
N ASP A 229 8.34 -21.06 -1.12
CA ASP A 229 8.18 -22.37 -1.77
C ASP A 229 8.92 -22.42 -3.11
N TYR A 230 8.80 -21.37 -3.93
CA TYR A 230 9.49 -21.30 -5.23
C TYR A 230 11.02 -21.28 -5.09
N ALA A 231 11.54 -20.54 -4.10
CA ALA A 231 12.99 -20.53 -3.83
C ALA A 231 13.51 -21.88 -3.33
N CYS A 232 12.64 -22.70 -2.70
CA CYS A 232 12.92 -24.08 -2.31
C CYS A 232 12.69 -25.11 -3.42
N GLY A 233 12.41 -24.67 -4.65
CA GLY A 233 12.26 -25.55 -5.82
C GLY A 233 10.87 -26.15 -6.02
N LYS A 234 9.84 -25.67 -5.30
CA LYS A 234 8.45 -26.06 -5.54
C LYS A 234 7.85 -25.15 -6.62
N ASP A 235 7.00 -25.67 -7.49
CA ASP A 235 6.36 -24.95 -8.59
C ASP A 235 4.85 -25.24 -8.72
N GLU A 236 4.27 -25.92 -7.74
CA GLU A 236 2.88 -26.31 -7.69
C GLU A 236 1.99 -25.32 -6.90
N GLY A 237 0.68 -25.49 -7.01
CA GLY A 237 -0.32 -24.74 -6.23
C GLY A 237 -0.18 -23.23 -6.38
N LEU A 238 -0.05 -22.51 -5.27
CA LEU A 238 0.04 -21.06 -5.26
C LEU A 238 1.22 -20.50 -6.06
N VAL A 239 2.34 -21.23 -6.14
CA VAL A 239 3.50 -20.86 -6.95
C VAL A 239 3.13 -20.87 -8.44
N HIS A 240 2.47 -21.94 -8.90
CA HIS A 240 2.00 -22.05 -10.27
C HIS A 240 1.04 -20.91 -10.63
N ASP A 241 0.08 -20.60 -9.75
CA ASP A 241 -0.87 -19.50 -9.93
C ASP A 241 -0.13 -18.14 -10.04
N CYS A 242 0.87 -17.92 -9.18
CA CYS A 242 1.67 -16.70 -9.21
C CYS A 242 2.54 -16.58 -10.48
N LEU A 243 3.07 -17.68 -10.98
CA LEU A 243 3.87 -17.72 -12.21
C LEU A 243 3.02 -17.54 -13.47
N SER A 244 1.74 -17.89 -13.43
CA SER A 244 0.80 -17.74 -14.55
C SER A 244 0.27 -16.30 -14.71
N ILE A 245 0.59 -15.38 -13.78
CA ILE A 245 0.16 -13.98 -13.85
C ILE A 245 0.77 -13.31 -15.10
N GLU A 246 -0.07 -12.56 -15.83
CA GLU A 246 0.37 -11.78 -17.00
C GLU A 246 1.55 -10.88 -16.66
N GLU A 247 2.51 -10.75 -17.54
CA GLU A 247 3.66 -9.87 -17.34
C GLU A 247 3.26 -8.40 -17.27
N ALA A 248 3.96 -7.66 -16.41
CA ALA A 248 3.82 -6.21 -16.33
C ALA A 248 4.20 -5.57 -17.68
N LYS A 249 3.33 -4.72 -18.21
CA LYS A 249 3.56 -4.03 -19.50
C LYS A 249 4.72 -3.05 -19.40
N TRP A 250 5.42 -2.92 -20.51
CA TRP A 250 6.51 -1.96 -20.64
C TRP A 250 6.00 -0.51 -20.53
N LEU A 251 6.79 0.33 -19.91
CA LEU A 251 6.58 1.75 -19.73
C LEU A 251 7.69 2.54 -20.45
N PRO A 252 7.38 3.66 -21.10
CA PRO A 252 8.37 4.47 -21.78
C PRO A 252 9.42 5.02 -20.79
N PRO A 253 10.62 5.35 -21.24
CA PRO A 253 11.63 6.02 -20.41
C PRO A 253 11.19 7.44 -20.03
N LYS A 254 11.85 8.03 -19.02
CA LYS A 254 11.74 9.46 -18.73
C LYS A 254 12.24 10.30 -19.93
N PRO A 255 11.62 11.46 -20.23
CA PRO A 255 10.56 12.13 -19.47
C PRO A 255 9.12 11.70 -19.84
N ILE A 256 8.94 10.86 -20.86
CA ILE A 256 7.61 10.43 -21.33
C ILE A 256 6.84 9.71 -20.23
N LEU A 257 7.53 8.86 -19.44
CA LEU A 257 6.95 8.19 -18.29
C LEU A 257 6.36 9.19 -17.28
N ASP A 258 7.11 10.24 -16.97
CA ASP A 258 6.73 11.24 -15.96
C ASP A 258 5.44 11.97 -16.38
N LEU A 259 5.36 12.40 -17.63
CA LEU A 259 4.18 13.04 -18.20
C LEU A 259 2.97 12.09 -18.21
N GLY A 260 3.18 10.85 -18.64
CA GLY A 260 2.13 9.81 -18.67
C GLY A 260 1.63 9.47 -17.27
N ALA A 261 2.52 9.24 -16.31
CA ALA A 261 2.18 8.93 -14.92
C ALA A 261 1.42 10.08 -14.26
N TRP A 262 1.89 11.33 -14.44
CA TRP A 262 1.19 12.52 -13.97
C TRP A 262 -0.22 12.63 -14.56
N TYR A 263 -0.35 12.47 -15.87
CA TYR A 263 -1.63 12.56 -16.58
C TYR A 263 -2.62 11.50 -16.08
N VAL A 264 -2.21 10.23 -16.06
CA VAL A 264 -3.05 9.12 -15.60
C VAL A 264 -3.48 9.29 -14.15
N THR A 265 -2.55 9.70 -13.28
CA THR A 265 -2.85 9.94 -11.87
C THR A 265 -3.86 11.07 -11.69
N LYS A 266 -3.72 12.16 -12.49
CA LYS A 266 -4.67 13.27 -12.48
C LYS A 266 -6.06 12.83 -13.01
N GLN A 267 -6.12 11.98 -14.04
CA GLN A 267 -7.40 11.44 -14.56
C GLN A 267 -8.11 10.55 -13.55
N ARG A 268 -7.39 9.93 -12.61
CA ARG A 268 -7.96 9.10 -11.53
C ARG A 268 -9.06 9.81 -10.74
N PHE A 269 -8.96 11.13 -10.59
CA PHE A 269 -9.93 11.95 -9.84
C PHE A 269 -11.04 12.53 -10.72
N LYS A 270 -10.99 12.31 -12.03
CA LYS A 270 -12.03 12.78 -12.93
C LYS A 270 -13.33 12.02 -12.68
N GLY A 271 -14.41 12.74 -12.45
CA GLY A 271 -15.73 12.14 -12.20
C GLY A 271 -15.94 11.60 -10.77
N VAL A 272 -14.97 11.75 -9.86
CA VAL A 272 -15.15 11.32 -8.46
C VAL A 272 -16.22 12.13 -7.73
N GLY A 273 -16.45 13.37 -8.17
CA GLY A 273 -17.48 14.24 -7.59
C GLY A 273 -17.28 14.46 -6.09
N LYS A 274 -18.37 14.32 -5.36
CA LYS A 274 -18.40 14.53 -3.89
C LYS A 274 -17.68 13.42 -3.12
N ASP A 275 -17.38 12.29 -3.72
CA ASP A 275 -16.79 11.13 -3.04
C ASP A 275 -15.26 11.23 -2.82
N ARG A 276 -14.68 12.33 -3.28
CA ARG A 276 -13.27 12.64 -3.01
C ARG A 276 -13.05 13.01 -1.55
#